data_c77af6f49b44e0e557469ff62e4ea01b
#
_entry.id   c77af6f49b44e0e557469ff62e4ea01b
#
_cell.length_a   1.000
_cell.length_b   1.000
_cell.length_c   1.000
_cell.angle_alpha   90.00
_cell.angle_beta   90.00
_cell.angle_gamma   90.00
#
_symmetry.space_group_name_H-M   'P 1'
#
loop_
_entity.id
_entity.type
_entity.pdbx_description
1 polymer ?
#
loop_
_entity_poly.entity_id
_entity_poly.type
_entity_poly.pdbx_seq_one_letter_code
_entity_poly.pdbx_strand_id
1 'polypeptide(L)'
;MDFKFFRNRIKVSLYSIGIFAFFLLVSLVSLYIVREKILDNSHIMGQQLAARFATRETGRIKAQEMLLRSAAQNLAHMLEMKPDMSDAELEEALTHFTDYMEKNADVGRFDMCAVVHGHLIGK
;
A
#
# COMPACT_ATOMS: atom_id res chain seq x y z
N MET A 1 -1.37 13.17 75.83
CA MET A 1 -1.35 13.10 74.36
C MET A 1 -0.03 12.47 73.99
N ASP A 2 -0.04 11.23 73.41
CA ASP A 2 1.18 10.46 73.16
C ASP A 2 1.94 10.95 71.97
N PHE A 3 2.97 11.67 72.22
CA PHE A 3 3.91 12.20 71.20
C PHE A 3 4.56 11.07 70.36
N LYS A 4 4.65 9.87 70.91
CA LYS A 4 5.10 8.65 70.21
C LYS A 4 4.14 8.18 69.16
N PHE A 5 2.84 8.30 69.35
CA PHE A 5 1.79 7.89 68.44
C PHE A 5 1.75 8.80 67.21
N PHE A 6 1.94 10.10 67.44
CA PHE A 6 1.97 11.11 66.37
C PHE A 6 3.23 10.94 65.48
N ARG A 7 4.38 10.67 66.09
CA ARG A 7 5.64 10.43 65.38
C ARG A 7 5.61 9.14 64.52
N ASN A 8 4.92 8.09 64.95
CA ASN A 8 4.75 6.88 64.15
C ASN A 8 3.81 7.09 62.97
N ARG A 9 2.75 7.84 63.13
CA ARG A 9 1.85 8.19 61.98
C ARG A 9 2.56 9.01 60.90
N ILE A 10 3.39 9.95 61.30
CA ILE A 10 4.17 10.75 60.35
C ILE A 10 5.17 9.86 59.59
N LYS A 11 5.84 8.93 60.29
CA LYS A 11 6.77 7.99 59.62
C LYS A 11 6.05 7.08 58.60
N VAL A 12 4.92 6.51 58.98
CA VAL A 12 4.11 5.66 58.08
C VAL A 12 3.62 6.46 56.87
N SER A 13 3.18 7.71 57.06
CA SER A 13 2.77 8.59 55.98
C SER A 13 3.93 8.93 55.06
N LEU A 14 5.12 9.20 55.55
CA LEU A 14 6.33 9.45 54.79
C LEU A 14 6.74 8.23 53.93
N TYR A 15 6.68 7.02 54.51
CA TYR A 15 6.94 5.79 53.75
C TYR A 15 5.92 5.56 52.66
N SER A 16 4.63 5.82 52.92
CA SER A 16 3.56 5.69 51.92
C SER A 16 3.75 6.66 50.76
N ILE A 17 4.11 7.92 51.03
CA ILE A 17 4.40 8.92 50.01
C ILE A 17 5.64 8.52 49.20
N GLY A 18 6.69 8.00 49.86
CA GLY A 18 7.89 7.52 49.17
C GLY A 18 7.61 6.37 48.20
N ILE A 19 6.82 5.39 48.65
CA ILE A 19 6.41 4.26 47.80
C ILE A 19 5.57 4.75 46.62
N PHE A 20 4.63 5.65 46.85
CA PHE A 20 3.78 6.22 45.79
C PHE A 20 4.62 7.00 44.78
N ALA A 21 5.55 7.82 45.24
CA ALA A 21 6.48 8.56 44.36
C ALA A 21 7.35 7.62 43.52
N PHE A 22 7.84 6.52 44.13
CA PHE A 22 8.61 5.51 43.44
C PHE A 22 7.78 4.82 42.31
N PHE A 23 6.53 4.41 42.62
CA PHE A 23 5.64 3.85 41.58
C PHE A 23 5.33 4.82 40.45
N LEU A 24 5.12 6.10 40.74
CA LEU A 24 4.92 7.14 39.74
C LEU A 24 6.13 7.27 38.83
N LEU A 25 7.32 7.26 39.39
CA LEU A 25 8.57 7.37 38.66
C LEU A 25 8.79 6.16 37.75
N VAL A 26 8.57 4.95 38.25
CA VAL A 26 8.64 3.71 37.44
C VAL A 26 7.62 3.72 36.31
N SER A 27 6.39 4.18 36.59
CA SER A 27 5.35 4.29 35.55
C SER A 27 5.71 5.28 34.45
N LEU A 28 6.26 6.45 34.82
CA LEU A 28 6.70 7.45 33.85
C LEU A 28 7.84 6.93 32.98
N VAL A 29 8.84 6.27 33.58
CA VAL A 29 9.95 5.66 32.82
C VAL A 29 9.45 4.58 31.89
N SER A 30 8.53 3.71 32.34
CA SER A 30 7.92 2.67 31.50
C SER A 30 7.16 3.27 30.32
N LEU A 31 6.36 4.30 30.54
CA LEU A 31 5.64 5.00 29.47
C LEU A 31 6.60 5.65 28.46
N TYR A 32 7.70 6.21 28.92
CA TYR A 32 8.71 6.80 28.05
C TYR A 32 9.34 5.74 27.13
N ILE A 33 9.77 4.62 27.70
CA ILE A 33 10.39 3.51 26.94
C ILE A 33 9.39 2.91 25.94
N VAL A 34 8.15 2.70 26.35
CA VAL A 34 7.10 2.13 25.48
C VAL A 34 6.79 3.10 24.32
N ARG A 35 6.70 4.40 24.62
CA ARG A 35 6.47 5.41 23.59
C ARG A 35 7.57 5.43 22.54
N GLU A 36 8.83 5.38 22.95
CA GLU A 36 9.97 5.38 22.04
C GLU A 36 9.97 4.13 21.15
N LYS A 37 9.74 2.95 21.73
CA LYS A 37 9.65 1.69 20.97
C LYS A 37 8.44 1.64 20.02
N ILE A 38 7.30 2.19 20.43
CA ILE A 38 6.13 2.26 19.54
C ILE A 38 6.38 3.18 18.36
N LEU A 39 7.02 4.33 18.58
CA LEU A 39 7.36 5.27 17.51
C LEU A 39 8.33 4.64 16.51
N ASP A 40 9.39 3.98 16.97
CA ASP A 40 10.36 3.29 16.11
C ASP A 40 9.70 2.15 15.31
N ASN A 41 8.91 1.31 15.96
CA ASN A 41 8.20 0.23 15.29
C ASN A 41 7.18 0.75 14.27
N SER A 42 6.48 1.83 14.57
CA SER A 42 5.52 2.46 13.65
C SER A 42 6.22 3.02 12.42
N HIS A 43 7.40 3.61 12.59
CA HIS A 43 8.20 4.13 11.48
C HIS A 43 8.69 3.00 10.56
N ILE A 44 9.21 1.92 11.15
CA ILE A 44 9.68 0.74 10.41
C ILE A 44 8.52 0.06 9.68
N MET A 45 7.38 -0.12 10.36
CA MET A 45 6.17 -0.68 9.75
C MET A 45 5.64 0.19 8.61
N GLY A 46 5.62 1.51 8.78
CA GLY A 46 5.21 2.45 7.75
C GLY A 46 6.10 2.37 6.51
N GLN A 47 7.41 2.32 6.68
CA GLN A 47 8.37 2.17 5.59
C GLN A 47 8.22 0.81 4.88
N GLN A 48 8.04 -0.29 5.62
CA GLN A 48 7.84 -1.61 5.04
C GLN A 48 6.53 -1.71 4.26
N LEU A 49 5.45 -1.12 4.76
CA LEU A 49 4.17 -1.04 4.06
C LEU A 49 4.31 -0.23 2.77
N ALA A 50 4.90 0.95 2.84
CA ALA A 50 5.13 1.80 1.67
C ALA A 50 6.00 1.09 0.61
N ALA A 51 7.07 0.41 1.02
CA ALA A 51 7.92 -0.36 0.11
C ALA A 51 7.15 -1.54 -0.55
N ARG A 52 6.33 -2.25 0.22
CA ARG A 52 5.50 -3.34 -0.32
C ARG A 52 4.46 -2.83 -1.31
N PHE A 53 3.79 -1.71 -1.01
CA PHE A 53 2.85 -1.08 -1.93
C PHE A 53 3.55 -0.62 -3.20
N ALA A 54 4.69 0.06 -3.11
CA ALA A 54 5.46 0.49 -4.26
C ALA A 54 5.89 -0.69 -5.14
N THR A 55 6.37 -1.79 -4.55
CA THR A 55 6.77 -2.99 -5.29
C THR A 55 5.56 -3.65 -5.97
N ARG A 56 4.42 -3.73 -5.29
CA ARG A 56 3.19 -4.30 -5.85
C ARG A 56 2.65 -3.47 -7.00
N GLU A 57 2.59 -2.16 -6.86
CA GLU A 57 2.14 -1.25 -7.93
C GLU A 57 3.08 -1.26 -9.12
N THR A 58 4.40 -1.26 -8.90
CA THR A 58 5.39 -1.41 -9.97
C THR A 58 5.22 -2.74 -10.72
N GLY A 59 4.94 -3.82 -9.99
CA GLY A 59 4.66 -5.13 -10.60
C GLY A 59 3.41 -5.11 -11.47
N ARG A 60 2.34 -4.46 -11.02
CA ARG A 60 1.10 -4.28 -11.80
C ARG A 60 1.35 -3.47 -13.06
N ILE A 61 2.03 -2.34 -12.96
CA ILE A 61 2.36 -1.48 -14.11
C ILE A 61 3.17 -2.24 -15.15
N LYS A 62 4.20 -2.99 -14.72
CA LYS A 62 4.99 -3.83 -15.63
C LYS A 62 4.16 -4.92 -16.30
N ALA A 63 3.27 -5.58 -15.58
CA ALA A 63 2.37 -6.57 -16.17
C ALA A 63 1.44 -5.96 -17.22
N GLN A 64 0.89 -4.79 -16.94
CA GLN A 64 0.06 -4.04 -17.88
C GLN A 64 0.86 -3.63 -19.13
N GLU A 65 2.09 -3.12 -18.95
CA GLU A 65 2.97 -2.77 -20.06
C GLU A 65 3.28 -3.99 -20.95
N MET A 66 3.58 -5.13 -20.35
CA MET A 66 3.84 -6.36 -21.09
C MET A 66 2.62 -6.83 -21.89
N LEU A 67 1.43 -6.75 -21.31
CA LEU A 67 0.18 -7.10 -21.96
C LEU A 67 -0.13 -6.16 -23.12
N LEU A 68 0.02 -4.85 -22.92
CA LEU A 68 -0.15 -3.84 -23.98
C LEU A 68 0.85 -4.07 -25.12
N ARG A 69 2.09 -4.35 -24.81
CA ARG A 69 3.12 -4.65 -25.82
C ARG A 69 2.78 -5.91 -26.60
N SER A 70 2.32 -6.95 -25.92
CA SER A 70 1.88 -8.20 -26.57
C SER A 70 0.67 -7.96 -27.48
N ALA A 71 -0.32 -7.18 -27.03
CA ALA A 71 -1.48 -6.82 -27.85
C ALA A 71 -1.07 -6.01 -29.08
N ALA A 72 -0.17 -5.03 -28.93
CA ALA A 72 0.33 -4.24 -30.05
C ALA A 72 1.11 -5.10 -31.07
N GLN A 73 1.93 -6.04 -30.62
CA GLN A 73 2.65 -6.97 -31.48
C GLN A 73 1.69 -7.89 -32.24
N ASN A 74 0.66 -8.42 -31.58
CA ASN A 74 -0.34 -9.27 -32.24
C ASN A 74 -1.14 -8.48 -33.28
N LEU A 75 -1.51 -7.23 -32.94
CA LEU A 75 -2.20 -6.37 -33.90
C LEU A 75 -1.32 -6.04 -35.12
N ALA A 76 -0.04 -5.72 -34.89
CA ALA A 76 0.92 -5.49 -35.94
C ALA A 76 1.07 -6.73 -36.85
N HIS A 77 1.17 -7.90 -36.30
CA HIS A 77 1.26 -9.17 -37.04
C HIS A 77 -0.01 -9.46 -37.85
N MET A 78 -1.19 -9.19 -37.28
CA MET A 78 -2.46 -9.32 -38.01
C MET A 78 -2.51 -8.37 -39.23
N LEU A 79 -2.06 -7.12 -39.07
CA LEU A 79 -1.97 -6.14 -40.15
C LEU A 79 -0.95 -6.53 -41.22
N GLU A 80 0.17 -7.16 -40.83
CA GLU A 80 1.12 -7.71 -41.81
C GLU A 80 0.53 -8.85 -42.65
N MET A 81 -0.26 -9.71 -42.03
CA MET A 81 -0.90 -10.84 -42.69
C MET A 81 -2.09 -10.40 -43.56
N LYS A 82 -2.80 -9.35 -43.16
CA LYS A 82 -3.98 -8.83 -43.87
C LYS A 82 -3.93 -7.29 -43.91
N PRO A 83 -3.18 -6.69 -44.86
CA PRO A 83 -3.00 -5.24 -44.92
C PRO A 83 -4.31 -4.45 -45.20
N ASP A 84 -5.29 -5.09 -45.80
CA ASP A 84 -6.59 -4.50 -46.19
C ASP A 84 -7.67 -4.72 -45.12
N MET A 85 -7.28 -4.86 -43.85
CA MET A 85 -8.19 -5.03 -42.73
C MET A 85 -9.07 -3.80 -42.58
N SER A 86 -10.39 -3.99 -42.52
CA SER A 86 -11.33 -2.89 -42.33
C SER A 86 -11.30 -2.34 -40.92
N ASP A 87 -11.69 -1.09 -40.70
CA ASP A 87 -11.75 -0.46 -39.39
C ASP A 87 -12.66 -1.24 -38.43
N ALA A 88 -13.74 -1.86 -38.92
CA ALA A 88 -14.64 -2.70 -38.15
C ALA A 88 -13.96 -3.98 -37.62
N GLU A 89 -13.13 -4.63 -38.46
CA GLU A 89 -12.36 -5.82 -38.06
C GLU A 89 -11.28 -5.47 -37.03
N LEU A 90 -10.67 -4.29 -37.15
CA LEU A 90 -9.69 -3.77 -36.18
C LEU A 90 -10.35 -3.44 -34.85
N GLU A 91 -11.53 -2.83 -34.88
CA GLU A 91 -12.31 -2.53 -33.67
C GLU A 91 -12.75 -3.81 -32.95
N GLU A 92 -13.16 -4.83 -33.69
CA GLU A 92 -13.48 -6.16 -33.13
C GLU A 92 -12.25 -6.80 -32.47
N ALA A 93 -11.09 -6.75 -33.13
CA ALA A 93 -9.84 -7.26 -32.56
C ALA A 93 -9.44 -6.52 -31.27
N LEU A 94 -9.54 -5.18 -31.25
CA LEU A 94 -9.27 -4.38 -30.06
C LEU A 94 -10.23 -4.69 -28.94
N THR A 95 -11.51 -4.87 -29.23
CA THR A 95 -12.52 -5.25 -28.24
C THR A 95 -12.18 -6.61 -27.63
N HIS A 96 -11.79 -7.59 -28.43
CA HIS A 96 -11.39 -8.90 -27.98
C HIS A 96 -10.15 -8.83 -27.07
N PHE A 97 -9.15 -8.02 -27.40
CA PHE A 97 -7.98 -7.80 -26.55
C PHE A 97 -8.34 -7.13 -25.22
N THR A 98 -9.23 -6.12 -25.27
CA THR A 98 -9.71 -5.44 -24.07
C THR A 98 -10.41 -6.41 -23.12
N ASP A 99 -11.33 -7.21 -23.62
CA ASP A 99 -12.05 -8.23 -22.85
C ASP A 99 -11.09 -9.29 -22.25
N TYR A 100 -10.09 -9.69 -23.03
CA TYR A 100 -9.07 -10.62 -22.57
C TYR A 100 -8.24 -10.03 -21.43
N MET A 101 -7.86 -8.78 -21.53
CA MET A 101 -7.07 -8.09 -20.51
C MET A 101 -7.89 -7.83 -19.24
N GLU A 102 -9.15 -7.43 -19.34
CA GLU A 102 -10.04 -7.29 -18.19
C GLU A 102 -10.21 -8.59 -17.42
N LYS A 103 -10.28 -9.72 -18.11
CA LYS A 103 -10.45 -11.03 -17.48
C LYS A 103 -9.17 -11.57 -16.84
N ASN A 104 -8.01 -11.28 -17.42
CA ASN A 104 -6.77 -11.97 -17.04
C ASN A 104 -5.77 -11.09 -16.27
N ALA A 105 -5.91 -9.78 -16.32
CA ALA A 105 -4.92 -8.87 -15.76
C ALA A 105 -5.27 -8.30 -14.38
N ASP A 106 -6.44 -8.65 -13.81
CA ASP A 106 -6.97 -8.05 -12.57
C ASP A 106 -6.89 -6.51 -12.59
N VAL A 107 -7.03 -5.98 -13.81
CA VAL A 107 -7.02 -4.55 -14.08
C VAL A 107 -8.47 -4.12 -14.18
N GLY A 108 -8.81 -3.06 -13.48
CA GLY A 108 -10.13 -2.48 -13.61
C GLY A 108 -10.45 -2.14 -15.08
N ARG A 109 -11.69 -1.80 -15.33
CA ARG A 109 -12.17 -1.41 -16.65
C ARG A 109 -11.21 -0.40 -17.30
N PHE A 110 -10.75 -0.68 -18.51
CA PHE A 110 -9.93 0.24 -19.30
C PHE A 110 -10.37 0.18 -20.77
N ASP A 111 -10.21 1.30 -21.44
CA ASP A 111 -10.48 1.42 -22.86
C ASP A 111 -9.16 1.37 -23.62
N MET A 112 -9.12 0.64 -24.73
CA MET A 112 -7.96 0.54 -25.60
C MET A 112 -8.22 1.26 -26.90
N CYS A 113 -7.30 2.10 -27.33
CA CYS A 113 -7.33 2.72 -28.66
C CYS A 113 -6.00 2.47 -29.38
N ALA A 114 -6.08 2.34 -30.68
CA ALA A 114 -4.94 2.21 -31.58
C ALA A 114 -5.01 3.24 -32.69
N VAL A 115 -3.84 3.71 -33.16
CA VAL A 115 -3.75 4.55 -34.35
C VAL A 115 -3.22 3.67 -35.46
N VAL A 116 -4.05 3.41 -36.46
CA VAL A 116 -3.72 2.58 -37.60
C VAL A 116 -3.94 3.41 -38.88
N HIS A 117 -2.93 3.48 -39.74
CA HIS A 117 -2.95 4.31 -40.98
C HIS A 117 -3.36 5.77 -40.77
N GLY A 118 -3.07 6.34 -39.58
CA GLY A 118 -3.43 7.72 -39.22
C GLY A 118 -4.86 7.91 -38.72
N HIS A 119 -5.63 6.83 -38.57
CA HIS A 119 -6.97 6.84 -37.98
C HIS A 119 -6.95 6.28 -36.58
N LEU A 120 -7.65 6.95 -35.65
CA LEU A 120 -7.84 6.49 -34.28
C LEU A 120 -8.99 5.47 -34.29
N ILE A 121 -8.69 4.25 -33.86
CA ILE A 121 -9.64 3.16 -33.69
C ILE A 121 -9.67 2.79 -32.20
N GLY A 122 -10.85 2.79 -31.62
CA GLY A 122 -10.98 2.47 -30.18
C GLY A 122 -12.42 2.43 -29.73
N LYS A 123 -12.62 1.90 -28.56
CA LYS A 123 -13.92 1.82 -27.89
C LYS A 123 -13.80 2.38 -26.49
#